data_5d08c0cd628248e02b2605d3db2ab68a
#
_entry.id   5d08c0cd628248e02b2605d3db2ab68a
#
_cell.length_a   1.000
_cell.length_b   1.000
_cell.length_c   1.000
_cell.angle_alpha   90.00
_cell.angle_beta   90.00
_cell.angle_gamma   90.00
#
_symmetry.space_group_name_H-M   'P 1'
#
loop_
_entity.id
_entity.type
_entity.pdbx_description
1 polymer ?
#
loop_
_entity_poly.entity_id
_entity_poly.type
_entity_poly.pdbx_seq_one_letter_code
_entity_poly.pdbx_strand_id
1 'polypeptide(L)'
;MLPLYKDRKAAIEIYYRQSRHVPPHVHETVELIYVADGTLELGVGNNLYHMEKGDFGLIFPNVVHYYQVLEANPGKSLNIIAEPELSGTYYPTLQKYCPENPVIKADDLHPDVFYAIQSIPEESDSADEYVIRQAFLQIIIARCLQEMKLVDKSSIVNDELTYQTVCYISAHFAEEISLTSMAKDLYVSPYTLSRIFSGVFHTNFNGYLNEFRLDYANYLLRYTTQTITEVYENAGFSSQRTFNRVFQERFHMTPREYREQYRELLQSQHGEIPGEPSYKPYYHFEDLGIHQKT
;
A
#
# COMPACT_ATOMS: atom_id res chain seq x y z
N MET A 1 -2.08 6.29 -11.04
CA MET A 1 -0.97 5.66 -10.28
C MET A 1 -0.70 6.52 -9.06
N LEU A 2 -0.77 5.98 -7.86
CA LEU A 2 -0.44 6.73 -6.64
C LEU A 2 1.01 7.18 -6.67
N PRO A 3 1.36 8.38 -6.18
CA PRO A 3 2.74 8.85 -6.10
C PRO A 3 3.65 7.89 -5.33
N LEU A 4 3.12 7.17 -4.34
CA LEU A 4 3.82 6.14 -3.57
C LEU A 4 4.42 5.02 -4.44
N TYR A 5 3.97 4.87 -5.69
CA TYR A 5 4.36 3.77 -6.57
C TYR A 5 4.95 4.23 -7.91
N LYS A 6 5.11 5.56 -8.13
CA LYS A 6 5.65 6.10 -9.40
C LYS A 6 7.15 5.87 -9.59
N ASP A 7 7.90 5.74 -8.50
CA ASP A 7 9.37 5.63 -8.54
C ASP A 7 9.85 4.30 -7.96
N ARG A 8 9.21 3.19 -8.36
CA ARG A 8 9.68 1.87 -7.97
C ARG A 8 11.05 1.62 -8.56
N LYS A 9 12.00 1.33 -7.68
CA LYS A 9 13.36 0.97 -8.06
C LYS A 9 13.53 -0.54 -8.25
N ALA A 10 12.59 -1.34 -7.69
CA ALA A 10 12.66 -2.79 -7.75
C ALA A 10 11.35 -3.39 -8.24
N ALA A 11 11.47 -4.48 -8.99
CA ALA A 11 10.33 -5.25 -9.49
C ALA A 11 9.57 -5.99 -8.38
N ILE A 12 10.20 -6.20 -7.23
CA ILE A 12 9.59 -6.72 -5.97
C ILE A 12 10.09 -5.85 -4.82
N GLU A 13 9.16 -5.31 -4.06
CA GLU A 13 9.43 -4.55 -2.84
C GLU A 13 8.80 -5.27 -1.64
N ILE A 14 9.54 -5.38 -0.54
CA ILE A 14 9.11 -6.08 0.67
C ILE A 14 9.18 -5.10 1.83
N TYR A 15 8.07 -4.95 2.55
CA TYR A 15 7.96 -4.04 3.69
C TYR A 15 7.45 -4.78 4.92
N TYR A 16 8.23 -4.80 5.98
CA TYR A 16 7.76 -5.20 7.31
C TYR A 16 7.54 -3.93 8.14
N ARG A 17 6.31 -3.68 8.53
CA ARG A 17 5.96 -2.45 9.21
C ARG A 17 4.80 -2.62 10.18
N GLN A 18 4.66 -1.66 11.08
CA GLN A 18 3.44 -1.52 11.85
C GLN A 18 2.24 -1.36 10.91
N SER A 19 1.19 -2.14 11.15
CA SER A 19 -0.07 -2.03 10.41
C SER A 19 -0.64 -0.63 10.57
N ARG A 20 -1.10 -0.02 9.50
CA ARG A 20 -1.60 1.35 9.50
C ARG A 20 -2.85 1.49 8.65
N HIS A 21 -3.60 2.54 8.92
CA HIS A 21 -4.66 2.96 8.02
C HIS A 21 -4.05 3.41 6.69
N VAL A 22 -4.57 2.86 5.59
CA VAL A 22 -4.25 3.27 4.22
C VAL A 22 -5.58 3.50 3.51
N PRO A 23 -5.85 4.70 3.00
CA PRO A 23 -7.11 4.99 2.33
C PRO A 23 -7.29 4.15 1.05
N PRO A 24 -8.53 4.03 0.54
CA PRO A 24 -8.78 3.34 -0.72
C PRO A 24 -7.86 3.81 -1.84
N HIS A 25 -7.19 2.86 -2.47
CA HIS A 25 -6.21 3.11 -3.54
C HIS A 25 -6.22 1.97 -4.55
N VAL A 26 -5.57 2.20 -5.68
CA VAL A 26 -5.45 1.23 -6.76
C VAL A 26 -4.08 1.35 -7.42
N HIS A 27 -3.52 0.24 -7.83
CA HIS A 27 -2.26 0.16 -8.57
C HIS A 27 -2.22 -1.05 -9.51
N GLU A 28 -1.29 -1.03 -10.44
CA GLU A 28 -1.12 -2.08 -11.46
C GLU A 28 -0.35 -3.31 -10.97
N THR A 29 0.09 -3.31 -9.72
CA THR A 29 0.91 -4.38 -9.13
C THR A 29 0.08 -5.39 -8.39
N VAL A 30 0.67 -6.56 -8.15
CA VAL A 30 0.19 -7.53 -7.16
C VAL A 30 0.64 -7.07 -5.77
N GLU A 31 -0.25 -7.09 -4.81
CA GLU A 31 0.11 -6.88 -3.41
C GLU A 31 -0.26 -8.11 -2.58
N LEU A 32 0.69 -8.53 -1.75
CA LEU A 32 0.54 -9.61 -0.80
C LEU A 32 0.74 -9.05 0.60
N ILE A 33 -0.13 -9.43 1.52
CA ILE A 33 -0.04 -8.98 2.90
C ILE A 33 -0.15 -10.17 3.86
N TYR A 34 0.81 -10.27 4.79
CA TYR A 34 0.81 -11.24 5.85
C TYR A 34 0.72 -10.52 7.20
N VAL A 35 -0.26 -10.88 8.03
CA VAL A 35 -0.40 -10.31 9.38
C VAL A 35 0.53 -11.07 10.33
N ALA A 36 1.62 -10.43 10.70
CA ALA A 36 2.64 -11.03 11.57
C ALA A 36 2.28 -10.95 13.06
N ASP A 37 1.54 -9.90 13.44
CA ASP A 37 1.06 -9.68 14.81
C ASP A 37 -0.16 -8.76 14.81
N GLY A 38 -1.07 -8.91 15.82
CA GLY A 38 -2.29 -8.13 15.95
C GLY A 38 -3.32 -8.42 14.87
N THR A 39 -4.09 -7.39 14.51
CA THR A 39 -5.18 -7.48 13.53
C THR A 39 -5.08 -6.42 12.45
N LEU A 40 -5.74 -6.65 11.32
CA LEU A 40 -5.83 -5.72 10.20
C LEU A 40 -7.16 -5.94 9.47
N GLU A 41 -7.84 -4.87 9.12
CA GLU A 41 -8.99 -4.92 8.24
C GLU A 41 -8.55 -4.62 6.81
N LEU A 42 -8.79 -5.56 5.89
CA LEU A 42 -8.57 -5.40 4.46
C LEU A 42 -9.90 -5.09 3.77
N GLY A 43 -10.03 -3.91 3.22
CA GLY A 43 -11.16 -3.54 2.36
C GLY A 43 -10.86 -3.82 0.89
N VAL A 44 -11.76 -4.52 0.19
CA VAL A 44 -11.70 -4.74 -1.26
C VAL A 44 -13.08 -4.50 -1.85
N GLY A 45 -13.18 -3.53 -2.75
CA GLY A 45 -14.48 -3.06 -3.23
C GLY A 45 -15.35 -2.58 -2.06
N ASN A 46 -16.55 -3.15 -1.92
CA ASN A 46 -17.49 -2.83 -0.84
C ASN A 46 -17.39 -3.78 0.37
N ASN A 47 -16.47 -4.74 0.35
CA ASN A 47 -16.32 -5.73 1.41
C ASN A 47 -15.16 -5.39 2.32
N LEU A 48 -15.32 -5.70 3.61
CA LEU A 48 -14.29 -5.58 4.63
C LEU A 48 -14.00 -6.97 5.19
N TYR A 49 -12.72 -7.35 5.16
CA TYR A 49 -12.24 -8.65 5.59
C TYR A 49 -11.37 -8.49 6.83
N HIS A 50 -11.79 -9.11 7.93
CA HIS A 50 -11.01 -9.14 9.16
C HIS A 50 -9.86 -10.14 9.02
N MET A 51 -8.64 -9.68 9.28
CA MET A 51 -7.41 -10.48 9.27
C MET A 51 -6.78 -10.47 10.66
N GLU A 52 -6.39 -11.65 11.10
CA GLU A 52 -5.68 -11.90 12.36
C GLU A 52 -4.26 -12.39 12.09
N LYS A 53 -3.47 -12.52 13.16
CA LYS A 53 -2.11 -13.06 13.06
C LYS A 53 -2.06 -14.40 12.32
N GLY A 54 -1.23 -14.46 11.29
CA GLY A 54 -1.06 -15.62 10.42
C GLY A 54 -1.89 -15.60 9.15
N ASP A 55 -2.92 -14.72 9.07
CA ASP A 55 -3.74 -14.57 7.86
C ASP A 55 -2.94 -13.94 6.72
N PHE A 56 -3.29 -14.32 5.51
CA PHE A 56 -2.63 -13.88 4.29
C PHE A 56 -3.63 -13.29 3.31
N GLY A 57 -3.33 -12.11 2.78
CA GLY A 57 -4.13 -11.43 1.76
C GLY A 57 -3.40 -11.38 0.42
N LEU A 58 -4.15 -11.55 -0.68
CA LEU A 58 -3.64 -11.45 -2.04
C LEU A 58 -4.53 -10.51 -2.86
N ILE A 59 -3.99 -9.36 -3.22
CA ILE A 59 -4.66 -8.33 -3.99
C ILE A 59 -4.10 -8.33 -5.42
N PHE A 60 -5.01 -8.47 -6.40
CA PHE A 60 -4.64 -8.49 -7.82
C PHE A 60 -4.53 -7.07 -8.39
N PRO A 61 -3.80 -6.88 -9.49
CA PRO A 61 -3.66 -5.61 -10.17
C PRO A 61 -5.00 -4.92 -10.45
N ASN A 62 -5.04 -3.60 -10.35
CA ASN A 62 -6.22 -2.79 -10.68
C ASN A 62 -7.48 -3.10 -9.85
N VAL A 63 -7.33 -3.65 -8.64
CA VAL A 63 -8.41 -3.82 -7.67
C VAL A 63 -8.31 -2.72 -6.61
N VAL A 64 -9.38 -1.96 -6.40
CA VAL A 64 -9.43 -0.94 -5.34
C VAL A 64 -9.45 -1.63 -3.99
N HIS A 65 -8.50 -1.25 -3.15
CA HIS A 65 -8.37 -1.80 -1.81
C HIS A 65 -7.87 -0.76 -0.80
N TYR A 66 -8.02 -1.06 0.48
CA TYR A 66 -7.62 -0.19 1.58
C TYR A 66 -7.35 -0.99 2.84
N TYR A 67 -6.67 -0.38 3.80
CA TYR A 67 -6.39 -0.98 5.10
C TYR A 67 -6.93 -0.11 6.23
N GLN A 68 -7.53 -0.75 7.23
CA GLN A 68 -7.96 -0.10 8.47
C GLN A 68 -7.38 -0.82 9.68
N VAL A 69 -7.01 -0.06 10.68
CA VAL A 69 -6.60 -0.56 12.00
C VAL A 69 -7.58 -0.02 13.00
N LEU A 70 -8.31 -0.90 13.65
CA LEU A 70 -9.36 -0.54 14.62
C LEU A 70 -8.85 -0.54 16.06
N GLU A 71 -7.72 -1.18 16.32
CA GLU A 71 -7.13 -1.28 17.65
C GLU A 71 -6.20 -0.10 17.96
N ALA A 72 -6.15 0.29 19.24
CA ALA A 72 -5.25 1.33 19.72
C ALA A 72 -3.76 0.95 19.61
N ASN A 73 -3.44 -0.36 19.57
CA ASN A 73 -2.11 -0.89 19.35
C ASN A 73 -2.09 -1.67 18.03
N PRO A 74 -1.75 -1.00 16.93
CA PRO A 74 -1.73 -1.63 15.62
C PRO A 74 -0.66 -2.72 15.58
N GLY A 75 -1.04 -3.88 15.07
CA GLY A 75 -0.16 -5.01 14.87
C GLY A 75 0.94 -4.74 13.84
N LYS A 76 1.58 -5.80 13.36
CA LYS A 76 2.63 -5.73 12.34
C LYS A 76 2.24 -6.55 11.13
N SER A 77 2.54 -6.04 9.94
CA SER A 77 2.31 -6.73 8.67
C SER A 77 3.56 -6.75 7.80
N LEU A 78 3.71 -7.84 7.06
CA LEU A 78 4.63 -7.94 5.94
C LEU A 78 3.84 -7.69 4.65
N ASN A 79 4.26 -6.71 3.87
CA ASN A 79 3.68 -6.40 2.57
C ASN A 79 4.72 -6.69 1.48
N ILE A 80 4.32 -7.44 0.46
CA ILE A 80 5.11 -7.70 -0.74
C ILE A 80 4.37 -7.07 -1.90
N ILE A 81 5.02 -6.17 -2.61
CA ILE A 81 4.47 -5.48 -3.77
C ILE A 81 5.32 -5.87 -4.97
N ALA A 82 4.70 -6.44 -5.99
CA ALA A 82 5.41 -6.99 -7.14
C ALA A 82 4.79 -6.61 -8.47
N GLU A 83 5.63 -6.45 -9.49
CA GLU A 83 5.16 -6.31 -10.86
C GLU A 83 4.45 -7.60 -11.30
N PRO A 84 3.25 -7.51 -11.90
CA PRO A 84 2.44 -8.68 -12.20
C PRO A 84 3.08 -9.59 -13.25
N GLU A 85 3.97 -9.08 -14.08
CA GLU A 85 4.76 -9.82 -15.08
C GLU A 85 5.61 -10.92 -14.42
N LEU A 86 6.04 -10.70 -13.17
CA LEU A 86 6.83 -11.68 -12.40
C LEU A 86 6.03 -12.93 -12.03
N SER A 87 4.71 -12.88 -12.11
CA SER A 87 3.83 -14.03 -11.89
C SER A 87 3.94 -15.10 -13.02
N GLY A 88 4.64 -14.79 -14.10
CA GLY A 88 4.88 -15.71 -15.21
C GLY A 88 3.57 -16.12 -15.90
N THR A 89 3.28 -17.43 -15.92
CA THR A 89 2.08 -17.98 -16.57
C THR A 89 0.76 -17.52 -15.95
N TYR A 90 0.78 -16.98 -14.75
CA TYR A 90 -0.42 -16.45 -14.07
C TYR A 90 -0.77 -15.01 -14.47
N TYR A 91 0.12 -14.31 -15.19
CA TYR A 91 -0.10 -12.92 -15.59
C TYR A 91 -1.47 -12.66 -16.24
N PRO A 92 -1.93 -13.43 -17.23
CA PRO A 92 -3.26 -13.22 -17.83
C PRO A 92 -4.40 -13.42 -16.82
N THR A 93 -4.25 -14.36 -15.89
CA THR A 93 -5.22 -14.61 -14.84
C THR A 93 -5.31 -13.44 -13.89
N LEU A 94 -4.16 -12.90 -13.47
CA LEU A 94 -4.10 -11.73 -12.58
C LEU A 94 -4.66 -10.46 -13.24
N GLN A 95 -4.57 -10.34 -14.56
CA GLN A 95 -5.12 -9.19 -15.28
C GLN A 95 -6.64 -9.25 -15.40
N LYS A 96 -7.21 -10.43 -15.62
CA LYS A 96 -8.63 -10.60 -15.92
C LYS A 96 -9.48 -10.88 -14.68
N TYR A 97 -8.98 -11.66 -13.75
CA TYR A 97 -9.71 -12.15 -12.60
C TYR A 97 -9.25 -11.51 -11.29
N CYS A 98 -10.01 -11.70 -10.23
CA CYS A 98 -9.61 -11.43 -8.85
C CYS A 98 -10.25 -12.45 -7.90
N PRO A 99 -9.69 -12.65 -6.71
CA PRO A 99 -10.32 -13.50 -5.71
C PRO A 99 -11.67 -12.95 -5.26
N GLU A 100 -12.68 -13.83 -5.13
CA GLU A 100 -13.96 -13.47 -4.51
C GLU A 100 -13.76 -13.14 -3.02
N ASN A 101 -12.89 -13.88 -2.34
CA ASN A 101 -12.35 -13.57 -1.03
C ASN A 101 -10.82 -13.45 -1.16
N PRO A 102 -10.24 -12.26 -0.91
CA PRO A 102 -8.79 -12.05 -1.05
C PRO A 102 -7.98 -12.58 0.15
N VAL A 103 -8.63 -13.09 1.20
CA VAL A 103 -7.98 -13.51 2.45
C VAL A 103 -7.99 -15.03 2.57
N ILE A 104 -6.82 -15.60 2.85
CA ILE A 104 -6.62 -16.99 3.27
C ILE A 104 -6.34 -16.98 4.77
N LYS A 105 -7.11 -17.76 5.54
CA LYS A 105 -6.92 -17.88 6.98
C LYS A 105 -5.65 -18.65 7.31
N ALA A 106 -5.06 -18.37 8.47
CA ALA A 106 -3.81 -18.99 8.91
C ALA A 106 -3.81 -20.52 8.86
N ASP A 107 -4.93 -21.14 9.23
CA ASP A 107 -5.10 -22.59 9.25
C ASP A 107 -5.17 -23.21 7.83
N ASP A 108 -5.59 -22.42 6.84
CA ASP A 108 -5.73 -22.83 5.43
C ASP A 108 -4.51 -22.44 4.60
N LEU A 109 -3.57 -21.65 5.15
CA LEU A 109 -2.42 -21.18 4.44
C LEU A 109 -1.41 -22.31 4.19
N HIS A 110 -1.11 -22.58 2.91
CA HIS A 110 -0.18 -23.64 2.54
C HIS A 110 1.23 -23.36 3.10
N PRO A 111 1.92 -24.37 3.71
CA PRO A 111 3.25 -24.17 4.29
C PRO A 111 4.30 -23.59 3.34
N ASP A 112 4.21 -23.90 2.03
CA ASP A 112 5.11 -23.34 1.03
C ASP A 112 5.01 -21.81 0.91
N VAL A 113 3.83 -21.22 1.16
CA VAL A 113 3.65 -19.76 1.16
C VAL A 113 4.47 -19.14 2.28
N PHE A 114 4.37 -19.71 3.46
CA PHE A 114 5.11 -19.27 4.62
C PHE A 114 6.62 -19.42 4.41
N TYR A 115 7.05 -20.60 3.92
CA TYR A 115 8.46 -20.83 3.57
C TYR A 115 8.98 -19.84 2.52
N ALA A 116 8.19 -19.58 1.46
CA ALA A 116 8.58 -18.66 0.41
C ALA A 116 8.75 -17.21 0.93
N ILE A 117 7.82 -16.74 1.78
CA ILE A 117 7.91 -15.41 2.41
C ILE A 117 9.21 -15.28 3.21
N GLN A 118 9.57 -16.31 3.98
CA GLN A 118 10.78 -16.31 4.80
C GLN A 118 12.07 -16.41 3.98
N SER A 119 11.98 -16.99 2.78
CA SER A 119 13.14 -17.32 1.94
C SER A 119 13.37 -16.32 0.81
N ILE A 120 12.47 -15.34 0.60
CA ILE A 120 12.67 -14.31 -0.41
C ILE A 120 13.92 -13.50 -0.04
N PRO A 121 14.97 -13.48 -0.91
CA PRO A 121 16.19 -12.75 -0.60
C PRO A 121 15.94 -11.25 -0.51
N GLU A 122 16.76 -10.56 0.28
CA GLU A 122 16.83 -9.10 0.27
C GLU A 122 17.19 -8.57 -1.12
N GLU A 123 16.87 -7.30 -1.37
CA GLU A 123 17.19 -6.68 -2.65
C GLU A 123 18.70 -6.67 -2.91
N SER A 124 19.11 -7.26 -4.02
CA SER A 124 20.46 -7.13 -4.55
C SER A 124 20.42 -6.98 -6.06
N ASP A 125 21.48 -6.42 -6.63
CA ASP A 125 21.63 -6.24 -8.09
C ASP A 125 22.01 -7.55 -8.80
N SER A 126 22.02 -8.69 -8.09
CA SER A 126 22.35 -10.01 -8.66
C SER A 126 21.21 -10.55 -9.52
N ALA A 127 21.54 -10.91 -10.76
CA ALA A 127 20.56 -11.54 -11.67
C ALA A 127 20.01 -12.88 -11.10
N ASP A 128 20.83 -13.62 -10.34
CA ASP A 128 20.40 -14.88 -9.74
C ASP A 128 19.37 -14.64 -8.63
N GLU A 129 19.54 -13.60 -7.81
CA GLU A 129 18.56 -13.24 -6.77
C GLU A 129 17.25 -12.75 -7.34
N TYR A 130 17.28 -12.04 -8.46
CA TYR A 130 16.06 -11.67 -9.18
C TYR A 130 15.25 -12.92 -9.58
N VAL A 131 15.92 -13.93 -10.14
CA VAL A 131 15.28 -15.20 -10.53
C VAL A 131 14.72 -15.94 -9.31
N ILE A 132 15.46 -15.96 -8.20
CA ILE A 132 15.02 -16.58 -6.94
C ILE A 132 13.77 -15.89 -6.39
N ARG A 133 13.75 -14.56 -6.36
CA ARG A 133 12.59 -13.77 -5.93
C ARG A 133 11.37 -14.04 -6.80
N GLN A 134 11.55 -14.07 -8.11
CA GLN A 134 10.48 -14.41 -9.05
C GLN A 134 9.94 -15.82 -8.80
N ALA A 135 10.81 -16.79 -8.55
CA ALA A 135 10.40 -18.17 -8.27
C ALA A 135 9.57 -18.26 -6.96
N PHE A 136 9.99 -17.59 -5.89
CA PHE A 136 9.22 -17.56 -4.64
C PHE A 136 7.87 -16.85 -4.82
N LEU A 137 7.81 -15.75 -5.55
CA LEU A 137 6.54 -15.07 -5.87
C LEU A 137 5.59 -16.01 -6.63
N GLN A 138 6.10 -16.74 -7.61
CA GLN A 138 5.30 -17.71 -8.38
C GLN A 138 4.80 -18.86 -7.50
N ILE A 139 5.61 -19.37 -6.57
CA ILE A 139 5.19 -20.38 -5.59
C ILE A 139 4.04 -19.85 -4.73
N ILE A 140 4.18 -18.64 -4.19
CA ILE A 140 3.13 -18.00 -3.38
C ILE A 140 1.83 -17.91 -4.18
N ILE A 141 1.89 -17.31 -5.37
CA ILE A 141 0.71 -17.14 -6.23
C ILE A 141 0.08 -18.50 -6.57
N ALA A 142 0.89 -19.48 -6.98
CA ALA A 142 0.40 -20.81 -7.33
C ALA A 142 -0.34 -21.51 -6.20
N ARG A 143 0.18 -21.40 -4.96
CA ARG A 143 -0.46 -22.00 -3.78
C ARG A 143 -1.72 -21.26 -3.36
N CYS A 144 -1.69 -19.93 -3.36
CA CYS A 144 -2.86 -19.13 -3.03
C CYS A 144 -4.02 -19.35 -4.02
N LEU A 145 -3.73 -19.47 -5.32
CA LEU A 145 -4.76 -19.69 -6.35
C LEU A 145 -5.45 -21.07 -6.24
N GLN A 146 -4.87 -22.05 -5.56
CA GLN A 146 -5.50 -23.34 -5.30
C GLN A 146 -6.63 -23.25 -4.27
N GLU A 147 -6.50 -22.29 -3.33
CA GLU A 147 -7.44 -22.06 -2.23
C GLU A 147 -8.47 -20.96 -2.56
N MET A 148 -8.27 -20.19 -3.63
CA MET A 148 -9.09 -19.04 -3.95
C MET A 148 -10.04 -19.31 -5.11
N LYS A 149 -11.33 -19.01 -4.90
CA LYS A 149 -12.30 -18.90 -5.99
C LYS A 149 -12.08 -17.57 -6.71
N LEU A 150 -11.84 -17.63 -8.02
CA LEU A 150 -11.67 -16.47 -8.86
C LEU A 150 -12.99 -16.04 -9.50
N VAL A 151 -13.20 -14.75 -9.60
CA VAL A 151 -14.31 -14.11 -10.31
C VAL A 151 -13.77 -13.10 -11.31
N ASP A 152 -14.53 -12.80 -12.34
CA ASP A 152 -14.15 -11.75 -13.30
C ASP A 152 -14.14 -10.40 -12.58
N LYS A 153 -13.09 -9.59 -12.78
CA LYS A 153 -12.96 -8.27 -12.14
C LYS A 153 -14.16 -7.37 -12.40
N SER A 154 -14.77 -7.48 -13.58
CA SER A 154 -15.97 -6.72 -13.91
C SER A 154 -17.16 -7.01 -12.98
N SER A 155 -17.16 -8.14 -12.29
CA SER A 155 -18.21 -8.50 -11.33
C SER A 155 -18.00 -7.92 -9.92
N ILE A 156 -16.76 -7.62 -9.54
CA ILE A 156 -16.41 -7.01 -8.23
C ILE A 156 -16.27 -5.50 -8.34
N VAL A 157 -15.72 -5.00 -9.45
CA VAL A 157 -15.56 -3.58 -9.75
C VAL A 157 -16.92 -2.95 -10.13
N ASN A 158 -17.98 -3.32 -9.43
CA ASN A 158 -19.32 -2.84 -9.74
C ASN A 158 -19.60 -1.39 -9.35
N ASP A 159 -18.63 -0.70 -8.78
CA ASP A 159 -18.69 0.76 -8.71
C ASP A 159 -17.57 1.34 -9.57
N GLU A 160 -17.79 1.33 -10.89
CA GLU A 160 -16.92 2.01 -11.86
C GLU A 160 -16.62 3.45 -11.40
N LEU A 161 -17.58 4.08 -10.75
CA LEU A 161 -17.43 5.43 -10.23
C LEU A 161 -16.48 5.46 -8.99
N THR A 162 -16.49 4.47 -8.12
CA THR A 162 -15.51 4.37 -7.02
C THR A 162 -14.10 4.24 -7.57
N TYR A 163 -13.89 3.37 -8.54
CA TYR A 163 -12.61 3.23 -9.23
C TYR A 163 -12.19 4.55 -9.90
N GLN A 164 -13.07 5.16 -10.70
CA GLN A 164 -12.81 6.45 -11.35
C GLN A 164 -12.50 7.57 -10.33
N THR A 165 -13.17 7.56 -9.16
CA THR A 165 -12.93 8.51 -8.07
C THR A 165 -11.50 8.37 -7.53
N VAL A 166 -11.04 7.15 -7.25
CA VAL A 166 -9.68 6.89 -6.78
C VAL A 166 -8.65 7.28 -7.83
N CYS A 167 -8.86 6.86 -9.09
CA CYS A 167 -7.97 7.19 -10.21
C CYS A 167 -7.87 8.71 -10.45
N TYR A 168 -9.00 9.43 -10.40
CA TYR A 168 -9.01 10.88 -10.56
C TYR A 168 -8.19 11.57 -9.48
N ILE A 169 -8.42 11.26 -8.22
CA ILE A 169 -7.66 11.87 -7.11
C ILE A 169 -6.18 11.50 -7.20
N SER A 170 -5.87 10.25 -7.51
CA SER A 170 -4.49 9.81 -7.70
C SER A 170 -3.76 10.57 -8.81
N ALA A 171 -4.45 10.94 -9.89
CA ALA A 171 -3.87 11.70 -11.00
C ALA A 171 -3.72 13.20 -10.70
N HIS A 172 -4.66 13.77 -9.90
CA HIS A 172 -4.81 15.22 -9.76
C HIS A 172 -4.62 15.74 -8.32
N PHE A 173 -4.19 14.91 -7.34
CA PHE A 173 -4.10 15.32 -5.93
C PHE A 173 -3.23 16.55 -5.70
N ALA A 174 -2.17 16.75 -6.52
CA ALA A 174 -1.26 17.89 -6.42
C ALA A 174 -1.85 19.18 -7.02
N GLU A 175 -2.95 19.08 -7.76
CA GLU A 175 -3.62 20.21 -8.39
C GLU A 175 -4.70 20.83 -7.47
N GLU A 176 -5.19 22.00 -7.85
CA GLU A 176 -6.32 22.61 -7.15
C GLU A 176 -7.64 21.97 -7.62
N ILE A 177 -8.05 20.91 -6.92
CA ILE A 177 -9.28 20.18 -7.20
C ILE A 177 -10.32 20.37 -6.09
N SER A 178 -11.59 20.30 -6.46
CA SER A 178 -12.74 20.35 -5.56
C SER A 178 -13.72 19.21 -5.88
N LEU A 179 -14.58 18.88 -4.91
CA LEU A 179 -15.65 17.91 -5.15
C LEU A 179 -16.52 18.30 -6.36
N THR A 180 -16.74 19.60 -6.56
CA THR A 180 -17.56 20.12 -7.68
C THR A 180 -16.84 20.00 -9.02
N SER A 181 -15.53 20.35 -9.10
CA SER A 181 -14.77 20.19 -10.34
C SER A 181 -14.66 18.72 -10.72
N MET A 182 -14.34 17.87 -9.76
CA MET A 182 -14.26 16.41 -9.95
C MET A 182 -15.59 15.81 -10.43
N ALA A 183 -16.72 16.23 -9.83
CA ALA A 183 -18.04 15.76 -10.23
C ALA A 183 -18.36 16.11 -11.68
N LYS A 184 -17.97 17.32 -12.10
CA LYS A 184 -18.11 17.77 -13.49
C LYS A 184 -17.30 16.92 -14.45
N ASP A 185 -16.05 16.65 -14.11
CA ASP A 185 -15.12 15.90 -14.97
C ASP A 185 -15.50 14.40 -15.07
N LEU A 186 -16.09 13.85 -14.00
CA LEU A 186 -16.62 12.48 -13.99
C LEU A 186 -18.08 12.37 -14.46
N TYR A 187 -18.70 13.48 -14.90
CA TYR A 187 -20.08 13.51 -15.40
C TYR A 187 -21.13 13.02 -14.39
N VAL A 188 -20.92 13.30 -13.11
CA VAL A 188 -21.84 12.92 -12.02
C VAL A 188 -22.21 14.11 -11.16
N SER A 189 -23.20 13.92 -10.26
CA SER A 189 -23.54 14.97 -9.30
C SER A 189 -22.54 15.03 -8.14
N PRO A 190 -22.26 16.22 -7.55
CA PRO A 190 -21.46 16.33 -6.33
C PRO A 190 -22.03 15.49 -5.17
N TYR A 191 -23.35 15.35 -5.12
CA TYR A 191 -24.03 14.52 -4.13
C TYR A 191 -23.65 13.02 -4.27
N THR A 192 -23.59 12.52 -5.50
CA THR A 192 -23.19 11.14 -5.79
C THR A 192 -21.77 10.87 -5.30
N LEU A 193 -20.81 11.75 -5.61
CA LEU A 193 -19.44 11.62 -5.10
C LEU A 193 -19.37 11.75 -3.58
N SER A 194 -20.10 12.68 -2.97
CA SER A 194 -20.15 12.82 -1.52
C SER A 194 -20.59 11.53 -0.83
N ARG A 195 -21.53 10.78 -1.44
CA ARG A 195 -21.95 9.47 -0.93
C ARG A 195 -20.87 8.40 -1.03
N ILE A 196 -20.03 8.43 -2.07
CA ILE A 196 -18.87 7.53 -2.17
C ILE A 196 -17.89 7.82 -1.03
N PHE A 197 -17.53 9.08 -0.84
CA PHE A 197 -16.62 9.44 0.25
C PHE A 197 -17.14 9.06 1.63
N SER A 198 -18.42 9.29 1.91
CA SER A 198 -19.00 8.96 3.22
C SER A 198 -19.32 7.47 3.39
N GLY A 199 -19.78 6.79 2.34
CA GLY A 199 -20.26 5.42 2.41
C GLY A 199 -19.21 4.36 2.15
N VAL A 200 -18.25 4.63 1.24
CA VAL A 200 -17.20 3.68 0.87
C VAL A 200 -15.86 4.05 1.52
N PHE A 201 -15.49 5.34 1.48
CA PHE A 201 -14.20 5.80 2.00
C PHE A 201 -14.26 6.23 3.47
N HIS A 202 -15.45 6.25 4.08
CA HIS A 202 -15.69 6.62 5.49
C HIS A 202 -15.06 7.95 5.90
N THR A 203 -14.95 8.88 4.96
CA THR A 203 -14.38 10.22 5.16
C THR A 203 -15.09 11.24 4.26
N ASN A 204 -14.64 12.47 4.21
CA ASN A 204 -15.08 13.45 3.23
C ASN A 204 -14.01 13.68 2.16
N PHE A 205 -14.38 14.36 1.06
CA PHE A 205 -13.46 14.66 -0.05
C PHE A 205 -12.15 15.30 0.39
N ASN A 206 -12.22 16.32 1.25
CA ASN A 206 -11.01 17.02 1.71
C ASN A 206 -10.13 16.14 2.62
N GLY A 207 -10.74 15.33 3.46
CA GLY A 207 -10.03 14.35 4.29
C GLY A 207 -9.28 13.35 3.43
N TYR A 208 -9.98 12.73 2.46
CA TYR A 208 -9.39 11.78 1.54
C TYR A 208 -8.27 12.40 0.69
N LEU A 209 -8.49 13.59 0.12
CA LEU A 209 -7.47 14.31 -0.66
C LEU A 209 -6.24 14.64 0.19
N ASN A 210 -6.43 15.05 1.45
CA ASN A 210 -5.33 15.34 2.35
C ASN A 210 -4.49 14.10 2.69
N GLU A 211 -5.10 12.90 2.78
CA GLU A 211 -4.35 11.66 2.96
C GLU A 211 -3.37 11.41 1.80
N PHE A 212 -3.82 11.56 0.56
CA PHE A 212 -2.95 11.45 -0.62
C PHE A 212 -1.81 12.47 -0.60
N ARG A 213 -2.14 13.71 -0.29
CA ARG A 213 -1.16 14.79 -0.19
C ARG A 213 -0.14 14.57 0.91
N LEU A 214 -0.60 14.07 2.07
CA LEU A 214 0.29 13.74 3.19
C LEU A 214 1.22 12.56 2.89
N ASP A 215 0.73 11.55 2.21
CA ASP A 215 1.56 10.41 1.81
C ASP A 215 2.66 10.85 0.83
N TYR A 216 2.34 11.72 -0.12
CA TYR A 216 3.34 12.28 -1.03
C TYR A 216 4.30 13.24 -0.32
N ALA A 217 3.81 14.10 0.57
CA ALA A 217 4.66 14.95 1.38
C ALA A 217 5.62 14.15 2.27
N ASN A 218 5.13 13.04 2.85
CA ASN A 218 5.94 12.10 3.61
C ASN A 218 7.09 11.52 2.74
N TYR A 219 6.77 11.06 1.52
CA TYR A 219 7.78 10.62 0.56
C TYR A 219 8.84 11.71 0.31
N LEU A 220 8.42 12.93 -0.02
CA LEU A 220 9.34 14.05 -0.27
C LEU A 220 10.21 14.40 0.95
N LEU A 221 9.65 14.36 2.16
CA LEU A 221 10.38 14.61 3.40
C LEU A 221 11.48 13.58 3.66
N ARG A 222 11.23 12.33 3.30
CA ARG A 222 12.13 11.20 3.54
C ARG A 222 13.23 11.08 2.50
N TYR A 223 12.89 11.30 1.23
CA TYR A 223 13.75 10.92 0.11
C TYR A 223 14.29 12.10 -0.70
N THR A 224 13.98 13.34 -0.33
CA THR A 224 14.48 14.53 -1.00
C THR A 224 15.07 15.54 -0.02
N THR A 225 15.84 16.50 -0.58
CA THR A 225 16.39 17.64 0.17
C THR A 225 15.54 18.91 0.03
N GLN A 226 14.33 18.81 -0.56
CA GLN A 226 13.42 19.94 -0.75
C GLN A 226 13.13 20.65 0.58
N THR A 227 12.95 21.96 0.54
CA THR A 227 12.50 22.74 1.69
C THR A 227 11.07 22.34 2.10
N ILE A 228 10.67 22.65 3.33
CA ILE A 228 9.29 22.38 3.78
C ILE A 228 8.28 23.12 2.89
N THR A 229 8.64 24.30 2.38
CA THR A 229 7.81 25.07 1.44
C THR A 229 7.61 24.30 0.13
N GLU A 230 8.67 23.87 -0.51
CA GLU A 230 8.59 23.07 -1.74
C GLU A 230 7.82 21.76 -1.53
N VAL A 231 7.97 21.12 -0.36
CA VAL A 231 7.26 19.88 -0.04
C VAL A 231 5.74 20.10 0.00
N TYR A 232 5.25 21.11 0.75
CA TYR A 232 3.80 21.29 0.83
C TYR A 232 3.21 21.79 -0.50
N GLU A 233 3.92 22.63 -1.26
CA GLU A 233 3.50 23.10 -2.58
C GLU A 233 3.42 21.95 -3.59
N ASN A 234 4.46 21.12 -3.68
CA ASN A 234 4.50 19.96 -4.56
C ASN A 234 3.47 18.90 -4.16
N ALA A 235 3.14 18.80 -2.88
CA ALA A 235 2.06 17.93 -2.39
C ALA A 235 0.65 18.52 -2.62
N GLY A 236 0.53 19.71 -3.20
CA GLY A 236 -0.74 20.32 -3.57
C GLY A 236 -1.48 21.03 -2.43
N PHE A 237 -0.81 21.31 -1.31
CA PHE A 237 -1.41 22.12 -0.23
C PHE A 237 -1.38 23.60 -0.59
N SER A 238 -2.53 24.27 -0.50
CA SER A 238 -2.66 25.71 -0.78
C SER A 238 -2.02 26.61 0.27
N SER A 239 -1.71 26.09 1.47
CA SER A 239 -1.05 26.87 2.52
C SER A 239 -0.26 25.98 3.47
N GLN A 240 0.88 26.52 3.94
CA GLN A 240 1.70 25.89 4.97
C GLN A 240 0.94 25.64 6.28
N ARG A 241 0.00 26.54 6.64
CA ARG A 241 -0.83 26.38 7.83
C ARG A 241 -1.69 25.13 7.78
N THR A 242 -2.37 24.89 6.66
CA THR A 242 -3.20 23.70 6.45
C THR A 242 -2.32 22.45 6.46
N PHE A 243 -1.20 22.48 5.74
CA PHE A 243 -0.24 21.37 5.72
C PHE A 243 0.25 21.01 7.11
N ASN A 244 0.79 21.97 7.88
CA ASN A 244 1.32 21.70 9.21
C ASN A 244 0.24 21.14 10.15
N ARG A 245 -0.99 21.66 10.10
CA ARG A 245 -2.09 21.17 10.91
C ARG A 245 -2.41 19.70 10.60
N VAL A 246 -2.69 19.37 9.35
CA VAL A 246 -3.05 17.99 8.99
C VAL A 246 -1.88 17.02 9.12
N PHE A 247 -0.65 17.49 8.91
CA PHE A 247 0.55 16.69 9.13
C PHE A 247 0.71 16.34 10.61
N GLN A 248 0.54 17.31 11.50
CA GLN A 248 0.62 17.11 12.95
C GLN A 248 -0.53 16.24 13.49
N GLU A 249 -1.73 16.39 12.94
CA GLU A 249 -2.86 15.51 13.27
C GLU A 249 -2.56 14.04 12.96
N ARG A 250 -1.87 13.77 11.84
CA ARG A 250 -1.55 12.42 11.39
C ARG A 250 -0.28 11.81 11.99
N PHE A 251 0.80 12.59 12.07
CA PHE A 251 2.12 12.10 12.47
C PHE A 251 2.52 12.49 13.89
N HIS A 252 1.69 13.28 14.59
CA HIS A 252 1.90 13.77 15.96
C HIS A 252 3.19 14.57 16.15
N MET A 253 3.77 15.08 15.07
CA MET A 253 4.97 15.91 15.05
C MET A 253 4.94 16.87 13.86
N THR A 254 5.82 17.86 13.86
CA THR A 254 5.96 18.79 12.75
C THR A 254 6.68 18.14 11.57
N PRO A 255 6.49 18.61 10.32
CA PRO A 255 7.24 18.11 9.16
C PRO A 255 8.75 18.19 9.31
N ARG A 256 9.25 19.20 10.03
CA ARG A 256 10.68 19.38 10.29
C ARG A 256 11.21 18.32 11.25
N GLU A 257 10.54 18.14 12.40
CA GLU A 257 10.89 17.11 13.40
C GLU A 257 10.84 15.72 12.76
N TYR A 258 9.82 15.45 11.94
CA TYR A 258 9.70 14.19 11.21
C TYR A 258 10.91 13.93 10.30
N ARG A 259 11.34 14.92 9.52
CA ARG A 259 12.52 14.82 8.67
C ARG A 259 13.81 14.61 9.47
N GLU A 260 13.99 15.34 10.56
CA GLU A 260 15.16 15.21 11.44
C GLU A 260 15.24 13.81 12.06
N GLN A 261 14.15 13.33 12.63
CA GLN A 261 14.06 11.98 13.21
C GLN A 261 14.36 10.89 12.17
N TYR A 262 13.82 11.02 10.96
CA TYR A 262 14.08 10.07 9.89
C TYR A 262 15.56 10.05 9.46
N ARG A 263 16.20 11.22 9.40
CA ARG A 263 17.64 11.32 9.09
C ARG A 263 18.52 10.71 10.20
N GLU A 264 18.17 10.93 11.45
CA GLU A 264 18.86 10.32 12.60
C GLU A 264 18.74 8.80 12.58
N LEU A 265 17.55 8.26 12.27
CA LEU A 265 17.33 6.83 12.12
C LEU A 265 18.21 6.23 11.01
N LEU A 266 18.30 6.89 9.86
CA LEU A 266 19.18 6.44 8.77
C LEU A 266 20.65 6.46 9.16
N GLN A 267 21.11 7.49 9.87
CA GLN A 267 22.49 7.61 10.32
C GLN A 267 22.87 6.58 11.39
N SER A 268 21.94 6.24 12.29
CA SER A 268 22.17 5.25 13.35
C SER A 268 22.24 3.82 12.81
N GLN A 269 21.57 3.52 11.70
CA GLN A 269 21.52 2.20 11.09
C GLN A 269 22.64 1.94 10.08
N HIS A 270 23.21 2.94 9.41
CA HIS A 270 24.12 2.72 8.28
C HIS A 270 25.34 3.66 8.15
N GLY A 271 25.52 4.66 8.98
CA GLY A 271 26.74 5.51 8.95
C GLY A 271 27.02 6.27 7.65
N GLU A 272 26.11 6.28 6.67
CA GLU A 272 26.25 7.00 5.39
C GLU A 272 25.02 7.86 5.14
N ILE A 273 25.26 9.10 4.68
CA ILE A 273 24.21 10.01 4.19
C ILE A 273 23.90 9.59 2.76
N PRO A 274 22.72 9.08 2.42
CA PRO A 274 22.43 8.68 1.06
C PRO A 274 22.24 9.92 0.17
N GLY A 275 23.10 10.09 -0.81
CA GLY A 275 22.81 10.89 -2.01
C GLY A 275 21.82 10.17 -2.94
N GLU A 276 21.52 8.91 -2.71
CA GLU A 276 20.49 8.09 -3.37
C GLU A 276 19.80 7.18 -2.34
N PRO A 277 18.48 6.95 -2.48
CA PRO A 277 17.74 6.16 -1.51
C PRO A 277 18.07 4.67 -1.65
N SER A 278 19.08 4.19 -0.94
CA SER A 278 19.21 2.78 -0.63
C SER A 278 18.44 2.50 0.66
N TYR A 279 17.13 2.38 0.58
CA TYR A 279 16.33 1.86 1.68
C TYR A 279 16.50 0.34 1.70
N LYS A 280 17.30 -0.14 2.63
CA LYS A 280 17.29 -1.55 3.02
C LYS A 280 16.35 -1.69 4.20
N PRO A 281 15.18 -2.29 4.06
CA PRO A 281 14.43 -2.73 5.21
C PRO A 281 15.19 -3.91 5.82
N TYR A 282 15.85 -3.69 6.96
CA TYR A 282 16.39 -4.78 7.76
C TYR A 282 15.24 -5.53 8.40
N TYR A 283 15.10 -6.80 8.02
CA TYR A 283 14.24 -7.75 8.72
C TYR A 283 15.07 -8.82 9.33
N HIS A 284 15.11 -8.89 10.64
CA HIS A 284 15.43 -10.15 11.31
C HIS A 284 14.11 -10.93 11.39
N PHE A 285 14.07 -12.12 10.80
CA PHE A 285 12.93 -13.04 10.90
C PHE A 285 12.56 -13.38 12.34
N GLU A 286 13.49 -13.23 13.27
CA GLU A 286 13.26 -13.32 14.72
C GLU A 286 12.23 -12.30 15.21
N ASP A 287 12.13 -11.12 14.56
CA ASP A 287 11.14 -10.09 14.88
C ASP A 287 9.71 -10.48 14.44
N LEU A 288 9.57 -11.44 13.54
CA LEU A 288 8.28 -11.97 13.09
C LEU A 288 7.64 -12.91 14.13
N GLY A 289 8.36 -13.26 15.21
CA GLY A 289 7.88 -14.23 16.20
C GLY A 289 7.68 -15.64 15.63
N ILE A 290 8.32 -15.92 14.50
CA ILE A 290 8.16 -17.14 13.73
C ILE A 290 9.24 -18.11 14.18
N HIS A 291 8.94 -18.85 15.23
CA HIS A 291 9.80 -19.97 15.63
C HIS A 291 9.54 -21.15 14.68
N GLN A 292 10.58 -21.63 14.02
CA GLN A 292 10.55 -22.93 13.33
C GLN A 292 10.00 -23.98 14.30
N LYS A 293 8.83 -24.52 13.98
CA LYS A 293 8.44 -25.80 14.57
C LYS A 293 9.33 -26.86 13.91
N THR A 294 10.37 -27.29 14.66
CA THR A 294 11.12 -28.52 14.36
C THR A 294 10.21 -29.73 14.27
#